data_b0d3cad7220fc68f0ef55594eebdcc5d
#
_entry.id   b0d3cad7220fc68f0ef55594eebdcc5d
#
_cell.length_a   1.000
_cell.length_b   1.000
_cell.length_c   1.000
_cell.angle_alpha   90.00
_cell.angle_beta   90.00
_cell.angle_gamma   90.00
#
_symmetry.space_group_name_H-M   'P 1'
#
loop_
_entity.id
_entity.type
_entity.pdbx_description
1 polymer ?
#
loop_
_entity_poly.entity_id
_entity_poly.type
_entity_poly.pdbx_seq_one_letter_code
_entity_poly.pdbx_strand_id
1 'polypeptide(L)'
;MATTWQGVNNAITDIVEGPISPRVNEPIGPGRMHIKVDEIVARKGPAPWIELCIEDERNLGTLIASAPGQGNRAHWHSNFDEWWVVMGGKLRWELTGGKIIHAVKGDIVWIPRGTVHHIVTEGDEMSLRFAVAMPPAVHVWQDECENCDVTWEPEKPA
;
A
#
# COMPACT_ATOMS: atom_id res chain seq x y z
N MET A 1 3.26 -17.46 -17.50
CA MET A 1 3.72 -16.21 -18.09
C MET A 1 4.09 -15.31 -16.93
N ALA A 2 5.35 -14.93 -16.80
CA ALA A 2 5.76 -13.99 -15.78
C ALA A 2 5.07 -12.65 -16.07
N THR A 3 4.18 -12.23 -15.18
CA THR A 3 3.60 -10.91 -15.22
C THR A 3 4.76 -9.94 -15.02
N THR A 4 5.12 -9.25 -16.08
CA THR A 4 6.24 -8.32 -16.00
C THR A 4 5.87 -7.21 -15.02
N TRP A 5 6.60 -7.14 -13.96
CA TRP A 5 6.59 -6.11 -12.92
C TRP A 5 6.60 -4.67 -13.44
N GLN A 6 6.91 -4.46 -14.71
CA GLN A 6 6.98 -3.14 -15.31
C GLN A 6 5.68 -2.33 -15.21
N GLY A 7 4.51 -2.99 -15.29
CA GLY A 7 3.23 -2.31 -15.09
C GLY A 7 2.92 -1.99 -13.63
N VAL A 8 3.37 -2.85 -12.72
CA VAL A 8 3.19 -2.65 -11.27
C VAL A 8 4.22 -1.66 -10.72
N ASN A 9 5.44 -1.62 -11.27
CA ASN A 9 6.44 -0.63 -10.87
C ASN A 9 5.99 0.80 -11.18
N ASN A 10 5.33 1.05 -12.29
CA ASN A 10 4.79 2.38 -12.59
C ASN A 10 3.64 2.75 -11.64
N ALA A 11 2.76 1.80 -11.34
CA ALA A 11 1.69 1.99 -10.37
C ALA A 11 2.21 2.20 -8.94
N ILE A 12 3.31 1.54 -8.57
CA ILE A 12 3.94 1.69 -7.25
C ILE A 12 4.65 3.04 -7.11
N THR A 13 5.30 3.53 -8.17
CA THR A 13 5.95 4.86 -8.13
C THR A 13 4.95 5.98 -7.92
N ASP A 14 3.71 5.80 -8.39
CA ASP A 14 2.64 6.78 -8.23
C ASP A 14 1.92 6.66 -6.87
N ILE A 15 2.12 5.56 -6.14
CA ILE A 15 1.47 5.34 -4.85
C ILE A 15 2.15 6.09 -3.71
N VAL A 16 3.48 6.18 -3.73
CA VAL A 16 4.26 6.80 -2.66
C VAL A 16 4.87 8.10 -3.14
N GLU A 17 4.63 9.18 -2.40
CA GLU A 17 5.25 10.46 -2.66
C GLU A 17 6.76 10.40 -2.42
N GLY A 18 7.56 10.69 -3.46
CA GLY A 18 9.01 10.80 -3.37
C GLY A 18 9.77 9.72 -4.14
N PRO A 19 11.10 9.80 -4.15
CA PRO A 19 11.93 8.87 -4.89
C PRO A 19 11.90 7.47 -4.25
N ILE A 20 11.65 6.45 -5.06
CA ILE A 20 11.69 5.06 -4.62
C ILE A 20 13.13 4.55 -4.68
N SER A 21 13.61 4.06 -3.57
CA SER A 21 14.93 3.42 -3.51
C SER A 21 14.95 2.08 -4.24
N PRO A 22 16.09 1.69 -4.83
CA PRO A 22 16.20 0.40 -5.51
C PRO A 22 15.79 -0.78 -4.63
N ARG A 23 15.28 -1.83 -5.28
CA ARG A 23 14.98 -3.10 -4.60
C ARG A 23 16.25 -3.67 -3.96
N VAL A 24 16.14 -4.13 -2.74
CA VAL A 24 17.26 -4.73 -1.99
C VAL A 24 17.09 -6.21 -1.75
N ASN A 25 15.96 -6.77 -2.18
CA ASN A 25 15.59 -8.15 -1.92
C ASN A 25 14.89 -8.77 -3.14
N GLU A 26 15.11 -10.06 -3.38
CA GLU A 26 14.31 -10.82 -4.32
C GLU A 26 13.00 -11.27 -3.64
N PRO A 27 11.85 -11.17 -4.33
CA PRO A 27 10.58 -11.60 -3.75
C PRO A 27 10.59 -13.08 -3.35
N ILE A 28 9.75 -13.41 -2.39
CA ILE A 28 9.45 -14.81 -2.08
C ILE A 28 8.66 -15.40 -3.24
N GLY A 29 9.02 -16.61 -3.62
CA GLY A 29 8.39 -17.37 -4.69
C GLY A 29 8.96 -18.79 -4.72
N PRO A 30 8.74 -19.54 -5.81
CA PRO A 30 9.33 -20.85 -5.97
C PRO A 30 10.85 -20.82 -5.74
N GLY A 31 11.33 -21.52 -4.73
CA GLY A 31 12.75 -21.58 -4.35
C GLY A 31 13.19 -20.63 -3.24
N ARG A 32 12.37 -19.68 -2.83
CA ARG A 32 12.65 -18.79 -1.70
C ARG A 32 11.42 -18.57 -0.84
N MET A 33 11.37 -19.18 0.32
CA MET A 33 10.19 -19.23 1.19
C MET A 33 10.30 -18.36 2.46
N HIS A 34 11.37 -17.58 2.60
CA HIS A 34 11.62 -16.81 3.82
C HIS A 34 12.44 -15.55 3.53
N ILE A 35 12.00 -14.45 4.12
CA ILE A 35 12.73 -13.18 4.20
C ILE A 35 12.63 -12.62 5.61
N LYS A 36 13.58 -11.76 5.97
CA LYS A 36 13.55 -11.05 7.24
C LYS A 36 13.27 -9.57 6.99
N VAL A 37 12.17 -9.09 7.52
CA VAL A 37 11.75 -7.68 7.36
C VAL A 37 12.79 -6.72 7.94
N ASP A 38 13.34 -7.03 9.11
CA ASP A 38 14.34 -6.17 9.75
C ASP A 38 15.60 -5.98 8.89
N GLU A 39 16.01 -7.02 8.13
CA GLU A 39 17.14 -6.92 7.19
C GLU A 39 16.83 -6.02 6.00
N ILE A 40 15.56 -6.03 5.52
CA ILE A 40 15.10 -5.13 4.46
C ILE A 40 15.10 -3.68 4.99
N VAL A 41 14.49 -3.45 6.13
CA VAL A 41 14.44 -2.12 6.77
C VAL A 41 15.84 -1.56 6.98
N ALA A 42 16.77 -2.35 7.50
CA ALA A 42 18.14 -1.94 7.72
C ALA A 42 18.88 -1.54 6.43
N ARG A 43 18.61 -2.25 5.31
CA ARG A 43 19.23 -1.96 4.01
C ARG A 43 18.59 -0.79 3.28
N LYS A 44 17.26 -0.61 3.44
CA LYS A 44 16.53 0.50 2.83
C LYS A 44 16.80 1.82 3.53
N GLY A 45 16.90 1.80 4.85
CA GLY A 45 17.09 3.00 5.66
C GLY A 45 15.82 3.85 5.80
N PRO A 46 15.98 5.19 5.84
CA PRO A 46 14.85 6.10 6.03
C PRO A 46 13.82 6.03 4.91
N ALA A 47 12.53 6.23 5.29
CA ALA A 47 11.44 6.38 4.33
C ALA A 47 11.62 7.66 3.46
N PRO A 48 11.00 7.73 2.25
CA PRO A 48 10.04 6.77 1.71
C PRO A 48 10.70 5.64 0.90
N TRP A 49 10.13 4.45 0.95
CA TRP A 49 10.52 3.34 0.08
C TRP A 49 9.44 2.25 0.03
N ILE A 50 9.53 1.44 -1.01
CA ILE A 50 8.71 0.25 -1.21
C ILE A 50 9.64 -0.94 -1.49
N GLU A 51 9.27 -2.12 -0.99
CA GLU A 51 9.95 -3.37 -1.30
C GLU A 51 8.93 -4.48 -1.56
N LEU A 52 9.02 -5.09 -2.72
CA LEU A 52 8.24 -6.27 -3.02
C LEU A 52 8.82 -7.47 -2.30
N CYS A 53 8.00 -8.13 -1.51
CA CYS A 53 8.38 -9.26 -0.67
C CYS A 53 7.84 -10.59 -1.18
N ILE A 54 6.60 -10.58 -1.69
CA ILE A 54 5.91 -11.78 -2.20
C ILE A 54 5.41 -11.46 -3.60
N GLU A 55 5.68 -12.37 -4.54
CA GLU A 55 5.14 -12.30 -5.88
C GLU A 55 4.87 -13.71 -6.39
N ASP A 56 3.61 -14.04 -6.54
CA ASP A 56 3.16 -15.25 -7.21
C ASP A 56 1.89 -14.98 -8.04
N GLU A 57 1.26 -15.99 -8.58
CA GLU A 57 0.07 -15.86 -9.43
C GLU A 57 -1.18 -15.34 -8.70
N ARG A 58 -1.18 -15.31 -7.37
CA ARG A 58 -2.33 -14.97 -6.53
C ARG A 58 -2.05 -13.86 -5.54
N ASN A 59 -0.80 -13.62 -5.21
CA ASN A 59 -0.41 -12.72 -4.14
C ASN A 59 0.65 -11.72 -4.59
N LEU A 60 0.45 -10.47 -4.19
CA LEU A 60 1.47 -9.44 -4.14
C LEU A 60 1.61 -8.97 -2.71
N GLY A 61 2.76 -9.19 -2.10
CA GLY A 61 3.07 -8.74 -0.75
C GLY A 61 4.15 -7.68 -0.77
N THR A 62 3.84 -6.48 -0.29
CA THR A 62 4.71 -5.31 -0.42
C THR A 62 4.93 -4.63 0.91
N LEU A 63 6.18 -4.41 1.31
CA LEU A 63 6.51 -3.51 2.41
C LEU A 63 6.53 -2.08 1.90
N ILE A 64 5.87 -1.19 2.63
CA ILE A 64 5.77 0.23 2.30
C ILE A 64 6.17 1.04 3.52
N ALA A 65 7.18 1.88 3.38
CA ALA A 65 7.59 2.83 4.39
C ALA A 65 7.31 4.25 3.90
N SER A 66 6.66 5.04 4.75
CA SER A 66 6.34 6.44 4.46
C SER A 66 6.86 7.34 5.57
N ALA A 67 7.38 8.51 5.21
CA ALA A 67 7.84 9.51 6.17
C ALA A 67 6.65 10.23 6.84
N PRO A 68 6.86 10.90 7.97
CA PRO A 68 5.82 11.70 8.62
C PRO A 68 5.11 12.65 7.67
N GLY A 69 3.78 12.63 7.69
CA GLY A 69 2.92 13.45 6.81
C GLY A 69 2.82 12.97 5.36
N GLN A 70 3.60 11.99 4.97
CA GLN A 70 3.53 11.40 3.63
C GLN A 70 2.54 10.24 3.58
N GLY A 71 2.03 9.98 2.39
CA GLY A 71 1.08 8.92 2.15
C GLY A 71 1.11 8.39 0.72
N ASN A 72 0.04 7.74 0.33
CA ASN A 72 -0.20 7.33 -1.03
C ASN A 72 -1.17 8.28 -1.72
N ARG A 73 -1.15 8.31 -3.04
CA ARG A 73 -2.19 8.97 -3.84
C ARG A 73 -3.54 8.29 -3.62
N ALA A 74 -4.61 9.04 -3.47
CA ALA A 74 -5.96 8.51 -3.28
C ALA A 74 -6.40 7.66 -4.49
N HIS A 75 -6.76 6.41 -4.24
CA HIS A 75 -7.14 5.44 -5.27
C HIS A 75 -8.05 4.35 -4.72
N TRP A 76 -8.55 3.52 -5.62
CA TRP A 76 -9.32 2.32 -5.31
C TRP A 76 -8.96 1.18 -6.26
N HIS A 77 -9.36 -0.03 -5.91
CA HIS A 77 -9.12 -1.23 -6.71
C HIS A 77 -10.43 -1.77 -7.25
N SER A 78 -10.45 -2.14 -8.53
CA SER A 78 -11.65 -2.68 -9.17
C SER A 78 -11.74 -4.21 -9.07
N ASN A 79 -10.63 -4.88 -8.85
CA ASN A 79 -10.52 -6.33 -9.01
C ASN A 79 -10.11 -7.11 -7.76
N PHE A 80 -9.72 -6.45 -6.67
CA PHE A 80 -9.35 -7.12 -5.41
C PHE A 80 -9.66 -6.26 -4.19
N ASP A 81 -9.80 -6.93 -3.04
CA ASP A 81 -9.83 -6.32 -1.73
C ASP A 81 -8.40 -6.24 -1.20
N GLU A 82 -8.00 -5.09 -0.69
CA GLU A 82 -6.64 -4.89 -0.18
C GLU A 82 -6.62 -4.89 1.35
N TRP A 83 -5.56 -5.40 1.94
CA TRP A 83 -5.38 -5.35 3.37
C TRP A 83 -3.93 -5.16 3.76
N TRP A 84 -3.75 -4.64 4.96
CA TRP A 84 -2.44 -4.30 5.49
C TRP A 84 -2.28 -4.78 6.92
N VAL A 85 -1.04 -5.11 7.26
CA VAL A 85 -0.58 -5.22 8.65
C VAL A 85 0.29 -4.01 8.94
N VAL A 86 -0.05 -3.24 9.96
CA VAL A 86 0.80 -2.13 10.42
C VAL A 86 1.95 -2.69 11.24
N MET A 87 3.18 -2.48 10.79
CA MET A 87 4.39 -3.03 11.40
C MET A 87 5.18 -1.99 12.20
N GLY A 88 4.92 -0.70 12.00
CA GLY A 88 5.55 0.39 12.73
C GLY A 88 4.90 1.74 12.46
N GLY A 89 5.11 2.67 13.37
CA GLY A 89 4.54 4.01 13.29
C GLY A 89 3.04 4.06 13.49
N LYS A 90 2.44 5.17 13.03
CA LYS A 90 1.00 5.44 13.10
C LYS A 90 0.51 5.80 11.70
N LEU A 91 -0.63 5.29 11.34
CA LEU A 91 -1.23 5.49 10.03
C LEU A 91 -2.70 5.88 10.16
N ARG A 92 -3.15 6.70 9.22
CA ARG A 92 -4.55 7.07 9.05
C ARG A 92 -4.99 6.69 7.65
N TRP A 93 -6.07 5.91 7.53
CA TRP A 93 -6.80 5.68 6.29
C TRP A 93 -7.96 6.67 6.21
N GLU A 94 -7.96 7.48 5.18
CA GLU A 94 -9.08 8.33 4.80
C GLU A 94 -9.85 7.59 3.70
N LEU A 95 -11.05 7.17 4.02
CA LEU A 95 -11.84 6.35 3.12
C LEU A 95 -12.94 7.17 2.46
N THR A 96 -13.42 6.58 1.37
CA THR A 96 -14.71 6.93 0.81
C THR A 96 -15.69 7.12 1.95
N GLY A 97 -16.48 8.27 2.04
CA GLY A 97 -17.49 8.52 3.06
C GLY A 97 -17.01 9.35 4.24
N GLY A 98 -15.76 9.92 4.19
CA GLY A 98 -15.16 10.61 5.32
C GLY A 98 -14.88 9.70 6.51
N LYS A 99 -15.00 8.37 6.30
CA LYS A 99 -14.61 7.42 7.33
C LYS A 99 -13.09 7.46 7.50
N ILE A 100 -12.66 7.58 8.73
CA ILE A 100 -11.25 7.59 9.09
C ILE A 100 -10.97 6.38 9.98
N ILE A 101 -9.90 5.64 9.64
CA ILE A 101 -9.35 4.57 10.46
C ILE A 101 -7.96 5.00 10.91
N HIS A 102 -7.73 5.07 12.21
CA HIS A 102 -6.39 5.21 12.79
C HIS A 102 -5.87 3.83 13.17
N ALA A 103 -4.65 3.53 12.80
CA ALA A 103 -4.03 2.25 13.08
C ALA A 103 -2.58 2.40 13.51
N VAL A 104 -2.16 1.53 14.41
CA VAL A 104 -0.82 1.48 14.99
C VAL A 104 -0.20 0.10 14.81
N LYS A 105 1.06 -0.05 15.17
CA LYS A 105 1.77 -1.34 15.10
C LYS A 105 0.95 -2.48 15.69
N GLY A 106 0.73 -3.53 14.90
CA GLY A 106 -0.03 -4.73 15.25
C GLY A 106 -1.47 -4.74 14.72
N ASP A 107 -1.98 -3.60 14.24
CA ASP A 107 -3.31 -3.54 13.65
C ASP A 107 -3.35 -4.11 12.24
N ILE A 108 -4.49 -4.65 11.87
CA ILE A 108 -4.81 -5.10 10.52
C ILE A 108 -5.95 -4.23 9.98
N VAL A 109 -5.75 -3.68 8.80
CA VAL A 109 -6.77 -2.89 8.09
C VAL A 109 -7.12 -3.61 6.81
N TRP A 110 -8.42 -3.78 6.54
CA TRP A 110 -8.94 -4.38 5.31
C TRP A 110 -9.92 -3.42 4.64
N ILE A 111 -9.74 -3.22 3.34
CA ILE A 111 -10.54 -2.31 2.54
C ILE A 111 -11.11 -3.07 1.35
N PRO A 112 -12.44 -3.10 1.18
CA PRO A 112 -13.04 -3.77 0.05
C PRO A 112 -12.74 -3.03 -1.26
N ARG A 113 -12.72 -3.78 -2.36
CA ARG A 113 -12.66 -3.21 -3.72
C ARG A 113 -13.75 -2.15 -3.91
N GLY A 114 -13.48 -1.16 -4.74
CA GLY A 114 -14.40 -0.04 -4.97
C GLY A 114 -14.36 1.06 -3.90
N THR A 115 -13.62 0.87 -2.82
CA THR A 115 -13.47 1.88 -1.77
C THR A 115 -12.23 2.71 -2.00
N VAL A 116 -12.41 4.01 -2.25
CA VAL A 116 -11.28 4.95 -2.33
C VAL A 116 -10.60 5.01 -0.97
N HIS A 117 -9.29 4.96 -0.97
CA HIS A 117 -8.48 5.11 0.23
C HIS A 117 -7.24 5.97 -0.03
N HIS A 118 -6.97 6.83 0.94
CA HIS A 118 -5.78 7.64 1.06
C HIS A 118 -5.14 7.34 2.41
N ILE A 119 -3.89 6.89 2.42
CA ILE A 119 -3.20 6.46 3.62
C ILE A 119 -2.14 7.51 3.95
N VAL A 120 -2.13 8.01 5.17
CA VAL A 120 -1.20 9.06 5.62
C VAL A 120 -0.46 8.60 6.87
N THR A 121 0.83 8.84 6.93
CA THR A 121 1.66 8.63 8.12
C THR A 121 1.42 9.75 9.12
N GLU A 122 1.02 9.39 10.33
CA GLU A 122 0.80 10.32 11.44
C GLU A 122 1.98 10.33 12.43
N GLY A 123 2.10 11.44 13.16
CA GLY A 123 3.17 11.61 14.14
C GLY A 123 4.49 12.04 13.51
N ASP A 124 5.57 11.77 14.21
CA ASP A 124 6.94 12.24 13.92
C ASP A 124 7.90 11.10 13.52
N GLU A 125 7.40 9.87 13.48
CA GLU A 125 8.15 8.70 13.07
C GLU A 125 7.67 8.18 11.71
N MET A 126 8.55 7.53 10.97
CA MET A 126 8.15 6.83 9.75
C MET A 126 7.18 5.69 10.07
N SER A 127 6.23 5.46 9.19
CA SER A 127 5.38 4.29 9.25
C SER A 127 5.92 3.14 8.39
N LEU A 128 5.60 1.93 8.81
CA LEU A 128 5.87 0.70 8.05
C LEU A 128 4.61 -0.14 8.01
N ARG A 129 4.19 -0.54 6.81
CA ARG A 129 3.06 -1.44 6.61
C ARG A 129 3.37 -2.51 5.59
N PHE A 130 2.79 -3.67 5.77
CA PHE A 130 2.81 -4.75 4.79
C PHE A 130 1.47 -4.80 4.09
N ALA A 131 1.46 -4.52 2.81
CA ALA A 131 0.27 -4.53 1.95
C ALA A 131 0.15 -5.87 1.24
N VAL A 132 -1.06 -6.40 1.16
CA VAL A 132 -1.37 -7.61 0.40
C VAL A 132 -2.43 -7.30 -0.63
N ALA A 133 -2.07 -7.52 -1.88
CA ALA A 133 -2.89 -7.33 -3.06
C ALA A 133 -2.92 -8.61 -3.91
N MET A 134 -3.79 -8.63 -4.90
CA MET A 134 -3.91 -9.73 -5.86
C MET A 134 -3.48 -9.26 -7.26
N PRO A 135 -2.62 -10.00 -7.95
CA PRO A 135 -2.25 -9.65 -9.32
C PRO A 135 -3.41 -9.93 -10.33
N PRO A 136 -3.53 -9.11 -11.39
CA PRO A 136 -2.85 -7.83 -11.56
C PRO A 136 -3.44 -6.79 -10.63
N ALA A 137 -2.58 -6.05 -9.91
CA ALA A 137 -3.04 -4.99 -9.02
C ALA A 137 -3.48 -3.77 -9.83
N VAL A 138 -4.78 -3.64 -10.03
CA VAL A 138 -5.37 -2.52 -10.77
C VAL A 138 -5.64 -1.38 -9.81
N HIS A 139 -5.01 -0.24 -10.07
CA HIS A 139 -5.23 1.01 -9.36
C HIS A 139 -6.04 1.97 -10.23
N VAL A 140 -7.11 2.52 -9.66
CA VAL A 140 -7.89 3.57 -10.29
C VAL A 140 -7.71 4.83 -9.46
N TRP A 141 -7.09 5.85 -10.07
CA TRP A 141 -6.79 7.10 -9.38
C TRP A 141 -8.04 7.96 -9.25
N GLN A 142 -8.30 8.46 -8.06
CA GLN A 142 -9.50 9.27 -7.79
C GLN A 142 -9.54 10.54 -8.63
N ASP A 143 -8.40 11.19 -8.84
CA ASP A 143 -8.29 12.45 -9.57
C ASP A 143 -8.28 12.29 -11.12
N GLU A 144 -8.12 11.05 -11.62
CA GLU A 144 -8.15 10.73 -13.05
C GLU A 144 -9.48 10.14 -13.51
N CYS A 145 -10.41 9.93 -12.60
CA CYS A 145 -11.66 9.25 -12.89
C CYS A 145 -12.81 10.24 -13.09
N GLU A 146 -13.08 10.61 -14.36
CA GLU A 146 -14.14 11.58 -14.72
C GLU A 146 -15.56 11.06 -14.50
N ASN A 147 -15.77 9.75 -14.41
CA ASN A 147 -17.11 9.11 -14.26
C ASN A 147 -17.05 7.88 -13.37
N CYS A 148 -16.23 7.90 -12.34
CA CYS A 148 -16.31 6.85 -11.34
C CYS A 148 -17.59 7.06 -10.54
N ASP A 149 -18.59 6.20 -10.79
CA ASP A 149 -19.73 5.96 -9.90
C ASP A 149 -19.28 5.36 -8.56
N VAL A 150 -18.15 5.82 -8.07
CA VAL A 150 -17.80 5.66 -6.68
C VAL A 150 -18.62 6.73 -5.98
N THR A 151 -19.89 6.47 -5.82
CA THR A 151 -20.78 7.25 -4.97
C THR A 151 -20.31 7.05 -3.54
N TRP A 152 -19.29 7.80 -3.27
CA TRP A 152 -18.77 7.93 -1.95
C TRP A 152 -19.49 9.08 -1.26
N GLU A 153 -20.58 8.79 -0.61
CA GLU A 153 -21.14 9.72 0.35
C GLU A 153 -20.52 9.45 1.73
N PRO A 154 -19.95 10.50 2.37
CA PRO A 154 -19.54 10.38 3.76
C PRO A 154 -20.73 9.91 4.60
N GLU A 155 -20.53 8.85 5.38
CA GLU A 155 -21.47 8.55 6.44
C GLU A 155 -21.59 9.81 7.30
N LYS A 156 -22.80 10.41 7.32
CA LYS A 156 -23.05 11.52 8.20
C LYS A 156 -22.83 11.03 9.64
N PRO A 157 -22.03 11.75 10.44
CA PRO A 157 -21.90 11.39 11.83
C PRO A 157 -23.28 11.32 12.46
N ALA A 158 -23.54 10.21 13.16
CA ALA A 158 -24.74 10.01 13.94
C ALA A 158 -24.84 11.06 15.05
#